data_61bba4e9391326d466d80f07b4215543
#
_entry.id   61bba4e9391326d466d80f07b4215543
#
_cell.length_a   1.000
_cell.length_b   1.000
_cell.length_c   1.000
_cell.angle_alpha   90.00
_cell.angle_beta   90.00
_cell.angle_gamma   90.00
#
_symmetry.space_group_name_H-M   'P 1'
#
loop_
_entity.id
_entity.type
_entity.pdbx_description
1 polymer ?
#
loop_
_entity_poly.entity_id
_entity_poly.type
_entity_poly.pdbx_seq_one_letter_code
_entity_poly.pdbx_strand_id
1 'polypeptide(L)'
;MIDAQKDLAEAGLKVIQSQARYEGGYWNTTGIARPITVKAILEEFVKDDIKVLFHGATGRGNDQVRFQLAANMLNPEVIVYAPWRDQQFLNQFPGRQEMIDYCENNQLPIKPSKESRYSTDANFLGLTHEAGDLEDVSISPDFVTPTMGDWSWDALDNPEFVTITWEQGRPVAINDSKLSLVSAFEKSNLIAGAHGIGIGTHVIENRFVGIKSRGIYESPGMELLAKSHEFLLQFILDRRSREFFEFLSNFISTQIYQGYWLDTATSAAIAALESFNKYVSGTIQMKLYKGEVFFNTADDSLVSMPHSLYTTDGSMESTGSYDHLDAEGFVNVLGVSAKNLGRRHFK
;
A
#
# COMPACT_ATOMS: atom_id res chain seq x y z
N MET A 1 -22.40 8.53 -12.15
CA MET A 1 -21.32 8.23 -11.16
C MET A 1 -21.16 6.72 -11.14
N ILE A 2 -19.93 6.23 -11.20
CA ILE A 2 -19.62 4.79 -11.20
C ILE A 2 -19.11 4.42 -9.81
N ASP A 3 -19.69 3.37 -9.20
CA ASP A 3 -19.23 2.83 -7.91
C ASP A 3 -18.21 1.73 -8.17
N ALA A 4 -16.97 1.96 -7.72
CA ALA A 4 -15.85 1.02 -7.83
C ALA A 4 -15.29 0.61 -6.45
N GLN A 5 -16.04 0.84 -5.36
CA GLN A 5 -15.54 0.58 -4.00
C GLN A 5 -15.14 -0.87 -3.78
N LYS A 6 -15.93 -1.82 -4.29
CA LYS A 6 -15.63 -3.26 -4.16
C LYS A 6 -14.35 -3.65 -4.89
N ASP A 7 -14.19 -3.20 -6.14
CA ASP A 7 -12.98 -3.48 -6.93
C ASP A 7 -11.75 -2.85 -6.29
N LEU A 8 -11.88 -1.63 -5.75
CA LEU A 8 -10.78 -0.96 -5.07
C LEU A 8 -10.43 -1.66 -3.75
N ALA A 9 -11.43 -2.16 -3.00
CA ALA A 9 -11.18 -2.96 -1.80
C ALA A 9 -10.43 -4.26 -2.10
N GLU A 10 -10.83 -4.99 -3.16
CA GLU A 10 -10.12 -6.21 -3.60
C GLU A 10 -8.69 -5.91 -4.03
N ALA A 11 -8.46 -4.81 -4.74
CA ALA A 11 -7.13 -4.37 -5.11
C ALA A 11 -6.29 -3.97 -3.87
N GLY A 12 -6.86 -3.23 -2.93
CA GLY A 12 -6.23 -2.90 -1.65
C GLY A 12 -5.87 -4.13 -0.83
N LEU A 13 -6.74 -5.15 -0.82
CA LEU A 13 -6.44 -6.42 -0.18
C LEU A 13 -5.22 -7.11 -0.81
N LYS A 14 -5.07 -7.10 -2.14
CA LYS A 14 -3.88 -7.64 -2.81
C LYS A 14 -2.61 -6.90 -2.43
N VAL A 15 -2.67 -5.58 -2.25
CA VAL A 15 -1.54 -4.78 -1.74
C VAL A 15 -1.16 -5.21 -0.33
N ILE A 16 -2.15 -5.43 0.56
CA ILE A 16 -1.92 -5.95 1.92
C ILE A 16 -1.33 -7.36 1.89
N GLN A 17 -1.95 -8.26 1.14
CA GLN A 17 -1.52 -9.66 0.99
C GLN A 17 -0.10 -9.80 0.46
N SER A 18 0.37 -8.83 -0.31
CA SER A 18 1.73 -8.76 -0.83
C SER A 18 2.67 -7.88 0.01
N GLN A 19 2.20 -7.22 1.06
CA GLN A 19 2.98 -6.25 1.85
C GLN A 19 3.68 -5.20 0.95
N ALA A 20 3.03 -4.79 -0.14
CA ALA A 20 3.64 -4.02 -1.23
C ALA A 20 3.70 -2.52 -0.91
N ARG A 21 4.67 -2.12 -0.08
CA ARG A 21 4.97 -0.72 0.26
C ARG A 21 6.09 -0.16 -0.63
N TYR A 22 5.81 0.88 -1.39
CA TYR A 22 6.82 1.56 -2.20
C TYR A 22 7.82 2.28 -1.31
N GLU A 23 9.10 2.05 -1.56
CA GLU A 23 10.24 2.56 -0.76
C GLU A 23 10.07 2.35 0.76
N GLY A 24 9.35 1.29 1.15
CA GLY A 24 9.15 0.89 2.54
C GLY A 24 8.12 1.72 3.32
N GLY A 25 7.53 2.77 2.74
CA GLY A 25 6.63 3.68 3.44
C GLY A 25 5.24 3.84 2.83
N TYR A 26 5.12 3.85 1.52
CA TYR A 26 3.87 4.19 0.82
C TYR A 26 3.08 2.97 0.36
N TRP A 27 1.82 2.83 0.80
CA TRP A 27 0.92 1.73 0.44
C TRP A 27 0.37 1.77 -0.98
N ASN A 28 0.89 2.65 -1.84
CA ASN A 28 0.43 2.77 -3.24
C ASN A 28 -1.07 3.06 -3.40
N THR A 29 -1.71 3.68 -2.44
CA THR A 29 -3.17 3.89 -2.43
C THR A 29 -3.67 4.67 -3.65
N THR A 30 -2.93 5.68 -4.11
CA THR A 30 -3.20 6.38 -5.37
C THR A 30 -2.81 5.51 -6.57
N GLY A 31 -1.62 4.85 -6.51
CA GLY A 31 -1.11 4.02 -7.60
C GLY A 31 -2.06 2.90 -8.00
N ILE A 32 -2.63 2.19 -7.00
CA ILE A 32 -3.58 1.10 -7.24
C ILE A 32 -4.98 1.60 -7.65
N ALA A 33 -5.38 2.80 -7.22
CA ALA A 33 -6.68 3.34 -7.56
C ALA A 33 -6.81 3.67 -9.07
N ARG A 34 -5.72 4.09 -9.74
CA ARG A 34 -5.78 4.52 -11.15
C ARG A 34 -6.20 3.40 -12.10
N PRO A 35 -5.58 2.21 -12.12
CA PRO A 35 -6.03 1.12 -12.99
C PRO A 35 -7.45 0.65 -12.66
N ILE A 36 -7.88 0.69 -11.41
CA ILE A 36 -9.26 0.34 -11.02
C ILE A 36 -10.25 1.38 -11.54
N THR A 37 -9.93 2.67 -11.44
CA THR A 37 -10.73 3.76 -12.01
C THR A 37 -10.88 3.60 -13.53
N VAL A 38 -9.77 3.36 -14.24
CA VAL A 38 -9.79 3.15 -15.70
C VAL A 38 -10.63 1.94 -16.06
N LYS A 39 -10.47 0.81 -15.35
CA LYS A 39 -11.28 -0.39 -15.58
C LYS A 39 -12.77 -0.08 -15.48
N ALA A 40 -13.20 0.54 -14.39
CA ALA A 40 -14.60 0.88 -14.16
C ALA A 40 -15.15 1.82 -15.23
N ILE A 41 -14.38 2.79 -15.71
CA ILE A 41 -14.76 3.70 -16.79
C ILE A 41 -14.87 2.95 -18.12
N LEU A 42 -13.93 2.09 -18.47
CA LEU A 42 -13.93 1.38 -19.74
C LEU A 42 -15.06 0.34 -19.81
N GLU A 43 -15.50 -0.22 -18.70
CA GLU A 43 -16.69 -1.08 -18.63
C GLU A 43 -17.98 -0.32 -19.04
N GLU A 44 -18.08 0.96 -18.69
CA GLU A 44 -19.18 1.82 -19.17
C GLU A 44 -19.01 2.24 -20.64
N PHE A 45 -17.79 2.48 -21.10
CA PHE A 45 -17.49 2.83 -22.49
C PHE A 45 -18.01 1.81 -23.49
N VAL A 46 -17.94 0.52 -23.15
CA VAL A 46 -18.45 -0.56 -24.00
C VAL A 46 -19.97 -0.44 -24.21
N LYS A 47 -20.72 0.05 -23.21
CA LYS A 47 -22.17 0.20 -23.29
C LYS A 47 -22.59 1.32 -24.26
N ASP A 48 -21.79 2.37 -24.34
CA ASP A 48 -22.10 3.60 -25.06
C ASP A 48 -21.23 3.82 -26.33
N ASP A 49 -20.45 2.82 -26.76
CA ASP A 49 -19.46 2.88 -27.88
C ASP A 49 -18.51 4.09 -27.79
N ILE A 50 -18.08 4.42 -26.56
CA ILE A 50 -17.14 5.52 -26.30
C ILE A 50 -15.71 5.02 -26.58
N LYS A 51 -14.90 5.82 -27.30
CA LYS A 51 -13.56 5.45 -27.73
C LYS A 51 -12.45 6.35 -27.19
N VAL A 52 -12.82 7.41 -26.47
CA VAL A 52 -11.86 8.39 -25.97
C VAL A 52 -11.96 8.49 -24.44
N LEU A 53 -10.85 8.14 -23.76
CA LEU A 53 -10.68 8.39 -22.36
C LEU A 53 -9.99 9.74 -22.16
N PHE A 54 -10.68 10.65 -21.46
CA PHE A 54 -10.11 11.94 -21.08
C PHE A 54 -9.68 11.93 -19.61
N HIS A 55 -8.51 12.51 -19.31
CA HIS A 55 -8.09 12.75 -17.92
C HIS A 55 -7.33 14.06 -17.76
N GLY A 56 -7.48 14.69 -16.58
CA GLY A 56 -6.82 15.95 -16.20
C GLY A 56 -5.49 15.79 -15.46
N ALA A 57 -4.89 14.60 -15.42
CA ALA A 57 -3.60 14.42 -14.75
C ALA A 57 -2.51 15.23 -15.43
N THR A 58 -1.68 15.91 -14.62
CA THR A 58 -0.64 16.82 -15.13
C THR A 58 0.43 16.06 -15.92
N GLY A 59 1.03 16.71 -16.92
CA GLY A 59 2.08 16.12 -17.75
C GLY A 59 3.42 15.84 -17.03
N ARG A 60 3.54 16.20 -15.75
CA ARG A 60 4.75 16.03 -14.92
C ARG A 60 4.62 14.95 -13.84
N GLY A 61 3.41 14.44 -13.58
CA GLY A 61 3.13 13.47 -12.52
C GLY A 61 3.13 12.01 -13.00
N ASN A 62 3.16 11.08 -12.05
CA ASN A 62 3.07 9.65 -12.34
C ASN A 62 1.70 9.23 -12.87
N ASP A 63 0.63 9.92 -12.49
CA ASP A 63 -0.75 9.52 -12.78
C ASP A 63 -1.07 9.51 -14.27
N GLN A 64 -0.50 10.44 -15.05
CA GLN A 64 -0.65 10.40 -16.49
C GLN A 64 -0.14 9.09 -17.10
N VAL A 65 0.97 8.54 -16.56
CA VAL A 65 1.53 7.26 -16.99
C VAL A 65 0.59 6.12 -16.60
N ARG A 66 0.11 6.13 -15.36
CA ARG A 66 -0.80 5.12 -14.82
C ARG A 66 -2.11 5.04 -15.61
N PHE A 67 -2.74 6.18 -15.92
CA PHE A 67 -3.94 6.23 -16.76
C PHE A 67 -3.69 5.71 -18.16
N GLN A 68 -2.59 6.14 -18.80
CA GLN A 68 -2.24 5.70 -20.14
C GLN A 68 -2.00 4.18 -20.21
N LEU A 69 -1.15 3.66 -19.31
CA LEU A 69 -0.81 2.24 -19.30
C LEU A 69 -2.03 1.36 -18.99
N ALA A 70 -2.83 1.76 -18.00
CA ALA A 70 -4.05 1.02 -17.66
C ALA A 70 -5.03 0.98 -18.84
N ALA A 71 -5.27 2.11 -19.52
CA ALA A 71 -6.14 2.15 -20.69
C ALA A 71 -5.63 1.24 -21.80
N ASN A 72 -4.34 1.34 -22.15
CA ASN A 72 -3.75 0.54 -23.22
C ASN A 72 -3.76 -0.97 -22.94
N MET A 73 -3.54 -1.37 -21.67
CA MET A 73 -3.58 -2.78 -21.28
C MET A 73 -5.00 -3.35 -21.24
N LEU A 74 -5.99 -2.53 -20.88
CA LEU A 74 -7.39 -2.97 -20.81
C LEU A 74 -8.11 -2.93 -22.17
N ASN A 75 -7.81 -1.91 -22.98
CA ASN A 75 -8.39 -1.76 -24.31
C ASN A 75 -7.42 -1.00 -25.24
N PRO A 76 -6.65 -1.70 -26.09
CA PRO A 76 -5.67 -1.08 -26.99
C PRO A 76 -6.26 -0.07 -27.99
N GLU A 77 -7.56 -0.16 -28.30
CA GLU A 77 -8.26 0.71 -29.24
C GLU A 77 -8.72 2.04 -28.63
N VAL A 78 -8.66 2.18 -27.30
CA VAL A 78 -9.06 3.42 -26.63
C VAL A 78 -8.01 4.51 -26.84
N ILE A 79 -8.45 5.65 -27.31
CA ILE A 79 -7.65 6.86 -27.42
C ILE A 79 -7.60 7.55 -26.06
N VAL A 80 -6.42 7.78 -25.52
CA VAL A 80 -6.25 8.54 -24.28
C VAL A 80 -5.90 9.98 -24.60
N TYR A 81 -6.79 10.91 -24.25
CA TYR A 81 -6.56 12.34 -24.41
C TYR A 81 -6.28 13.01 -23.05
N ALA A 82 -5.14 13.68 -22.98
CA ALA A 82 -4.72 14.45 -21.80
C ALA A 82 -4.34 15.88 -22.23
N PRO A 83 -5.10 16.92 -21.83
CA PRO A 83 -4.86 18.32 -22.23
C PRO A 83 -3.44 18.80 -21.91
N TRP A 84 -2.87 18.34 -20.80
CA TRP A 84 -1.49 18.67 -20.42
C TRP A 84 -0.40 18.15 -21.38
N ARG A 85 -0.77 17.41 -22.43
CA ARG A 85 0.09 16.95 -23.52
C ARG A 85 -0.29 17.58 -24.87
N ASP A 86 -1.35 18.39 -24.90
CA ASP A 86 -1.82 19.08 -26.10
C ASP A 86 -1.23 20.48 -26.17
N GLN A 87 -0.43 20.74 -27.21
CA GLN A 87 0.25 22.03 -27.38
C GLN A 87 -0.73 23.17 -27.59
N GLN A 88 -1.88 22.94 -28.21
CA GLN A 88 -2.89 24.00 -28.40
C GLN A 88 -3.51 24.40 -27.04
N PHE A 89 -3.81 23.41 -26.21
CA PHE A 89 -4.30 23.64 -24.86
C PHE A 89 -3.25 24.35 -24.00
N LEU A 90 -1.98 23.94 -24.06
CA LEU A 90 -0.89 24.56 -23.30
C LEU A 90 -0.60 26.00 -23.74
N ASN A 91 -0.80 26.33 -25.03
CA ASN A 91 -0.67 27.70 -25.51
C ASN A 91 -1.78 28.62 -24.97
N GLN A 92 -2.98 28.06 -24.73
CA GLN A 92 -4.10 28.79 -24.14
C GLN A 92 -4.01 28.87 -22.61
N PHE A 93 -3.54 27.80 -21.97
CA PHE A 93 -3.42 27.64 -20.54
C PHE A 93 -2.00 27.25 -20.14
N PRO A 94 -1.03 28.17 -20.17
CA PRO A 94 0.37 27.87 -19.86
C PRO A 94 0.61 27.50 -18.38
N GLY A 95 -0.34 27.81 -17.50
CA GLY A 95 -0.26 27.50 -16.08
C GLY A 95 -1.61 27.41 -15.37
N ARG A 96 -1.53 27.17 -14.07
CA ARG A 96 -2.72 27.01 -13.21
C ARG A 96 -3.49 28.34 -13.05
N GLN A 97 -2.80 29.49 -13.03
CA GLN A 97 -3.43 30.79 -12.83
C GLN A 97 -4.36 31.12 -13.99
N GLU A 98 -3.93 30.90 -15.23
CA GLU A 98 -4.72 31.16 -16.43
C GLU A 98 -5.98 30.28 -16.49
N MET A 99 -5.90 29.04 -15.98
CA MET A 99 -7.07 28.18 -15.85
C MET A 99 -8.04 28.68 -14.78
N ILE A 100 -7.54 29.17 -13.65
CA ILE A 100 -8.36 29.77 -12.59
C ILE A 100 -9.06 31.01 -13.13
N ASP A 101 -8.34 31.93 -13.76
CA ASP A 101 -8.87 33.15 -14.35
C ASP A 101 -9.95 32.84 -15.41
N TYR A 102 -9.72 31.80 -16.24
CA TYR A 102 -10.71 31.35 -17.19
C TYR A 102 -11.98 30.81 -16.50
N CYS A 103 -11.85 30.03 -15.45
CA CYS A 103 -13.00 29.52 -14.70
C CYS A 103 -13.79 30.65 -14.03
N GLU A 104 -13.11 31.60 -13.41
CA GLU A 104 -13.73 32.77 -12.78
C GLU A 104 -14.50 33.62 -13.83
N ASN A 105 -13.85 33.93 -14.97
CA ASN A 105 -14.46 34.70 -16.04
C ASN A 105 -15.67 34.04 -16.70
N ASN A 106 -15.71 32.70 -16.71
CA ASN A 106 -16.82 31.92 -17.28
C ASN A 106 -17.78 31.36 -16.21
N GLN A 107 -17.67 31.81 -14.95
CA GLN A 107 -18.51 31.36 -13.83
C GLN A 107 -18.55 29.85 -13.65
N LEU A 108 -17.45 29.15 -13.95
CA LEU A 108 -17.32 27.73 -13.73
C LEU A 108 -17.08 27.45 -12.25
N PRO A 109 -17.74 26.43 -11.65
CA PRO A 109 -17.55 26.11 -10.24
C PRO A 109 -16.15 25.51 -9.99
N ILE A 110 -15.29 26.31 -9.35
CA ILE A 110 -13.97 25.85 -8.87
C ILE A 110 -13.92 26.00 -7.36
N LYS A 111 -13.21 25.09 -6.70
CA LYS A 111 -12.84 25.30 -5.31
C LYS A 111 -11.76 26.39 -5.28
N PRO A 112 -11.89 27.42 -4.42
CA PRO A 112 -10.87 28.44 -4.28
C PRO A 112 -9.53 27.79 -3.93
N SER A 113 -8.56 27.85 -4.84
CA SER A 113 -7.29 27.15 -4.69
C SER A 113 -6.11 28.09 -4.43
N LYS A 114 -6.36 29.42 -4.40
CA LYS A 114 -5.32 30.43 -4.15
C LYS A 114 -4.74 30.36 -2.74
N GLU A 115 -5.44 29.72 -1.78
CA GLU A 115 -5.03 29.63 -0.38
C GLU A 115 -4.55 28.22 0.02
N SER A 116 -4.65 27.23 -0.85
CA SER A 116 -4.25 25.86 -0.51
C SER A 116 -2.73 25.73 -0.55
N ARG A 117 -2.13 25.49 0.62
CA ARG A 117 -0.69 25.29 0.79
C ARG A 117 -0.18 23.96 0.21
N TYR A 118 -1.08 23.02 -0.06
CA TYR A 118 -0.82 21.69 -0.63
C TYR A 118 -2.04 21.17 -1.40
N SER A 119 -1.87 20.13 -2.17
CA SER A 119 -2.94 19.38 -2.85
C SER A 119 -3.20 18.06 -2.13
N THR A 120 -4.46 17.59 -2.18
CA THR A 120 -4.85 16.29 -1.62
C THR A 120 -5.52 15.44 -2.69
N ASP A 121 -5.06 14.18 -2.82
CA ASP A 121 -5.68 13.15 -3.63
C ASP A 121 -6.11 12.01 -2.72
N ALA A 122 -7.41 11.70 -2.68
CA ALA A 122 -8.00 10.82 -1.68
C ALA A 122 -8.88 9.74 -2.29
N ASN A 123 -8.81 8.55 -1.70
CA ASN A 123 -9.79 7.49 -1.84
C ASN A 123 -9.95 6.76 -0.49
N PHE A 124 -10.83 5.77 -0.40
CA PHE A 124 -11.11 5.15 0.90
C PHE A 124 -9.99 4.23 1.43
N LEU A 125 -9.00 3.86 0.61
CA LEU A 125 -7.80 3.13 1.07
C LEU A 125 -6.78 4.05 1.71
N GLY A 126 -6.77 5.34 1.30
CA GLY A 126 -5.82 6.31 1.80
C GLY A 126 -5.77 7.56 0.94
N LEU A 127 -4.96 8.50 1.36
CA LEU A 127 -4.76 9.76 0.66
C LEU A 127 -3.30 10.18 0.66
N THR A 128 -3.02 11.15 -0.21
CA THR A 128 -1.71 11.78 -0.36
C THR A 128 -1.88 13.29 -0.32
N HIS A 129 -1.13 13.95 0.55
CA HIS A 129 -0.92 15.39 0.50
C HIS A 129 0.42 15.66 -0.19
N GLU A 130 0.43 16.52 -1.21
CA GLU A 130 1.62 16.80 -2.01
C GLU A 130 1.60 18.22 -2.59
N ALA A 131 2.71 18.64 -3.17
CA ALA A 131 2.91 19.92 -3.83
C ALA A 131 2.87 21.15 -2.88
N GLY A 132 3.07 22.33 -3.43
CA GLY A 132 3.06 23.59 -2.69
C GLY A 132 4.16 23.67 -1.63
N ASP A 133 3.81 24.11 -0.43
CA ASP A 133 4.76 24.25 0.68
C ASP A 133 5.39 22.93 1.15
N LEU A 134 4.78 21.78 0.80
CA LEU A 134 5.36 20.47 1.11
C LEU A 134 6.65 20.18 0.32
N GLU A 135 6.86 20.80 -0.82
CA GLU A 135 8.10 20.63 -1.60
C GLU A 135 9.32 21.29 -0.95
N ASP A 136 9.10 22.27 -0.08
CA ASP A 136 10.18 22.88 0.72
C ASP A 136 10.42 22.06 1.99
N VAL A 137 11.48 21.23 1.96
CA VAL A 137 11.83 20.35 3.08
C VAL A 137 12.31 21.12 4.34
N SER A 138 12.55 22.42 4.27
CA SER A 138 12.85 23.26 5.42
C SER A 138 11.60 23.64 6.23
N ILE A 139 10.41 23.45 5.65
CA ILE A 139 9.14 23.68 6.33
C ILE A 139 8.69 22.38 7.01
N SER A 140 8.37 22.47 8.33
CA SER A 140 7.75 21.33 9.04
C SER A 140 6.43 20.92 8.37
N PRO A 141 6.13 19.63 8.27
CA PRO A 141 4.85 19.14 7.72
C PRO A 141 3.65 19.36 8.65
N ASP A 142 3.84 19.84 9.87
CA ASP A 142 2.81 19.97 10.92
C ASP A 142 1.64 20.91 10.52
N PHE A 143 1.83 21.72 9.47
CA PHE A 143 0.74 22.55 8.92
C PHE A 143 -0.31 21.75 8.15
N VAL A 144 -0.03 20.49 7.82
CA VAL A 144 -1.00 19.61 7.17
C VAL A 144 -2.02 19.15 8.20
N THR A 145 -3.30 19.33 7.87
CA THR A 145 -4.40 18.80 8.69
C THR A 145 -4.76 17.39 8.19
N PRO A 146 -4.57 16.35 9.00
CA PRO A 146 -5.02 15.00 8.67
C PRO A 146 -6.53 14.96 8.42
N THR A 147 -6.97 14.07 7.54
CA THR A 147 -8.38 13.89 7.19
C THR A 147 -8.90 12.48 7.43
N MET A 148 -8.01 11.51 7.59
CA MET A 148 -8.38 10.12 7.92
C MET A 148 -8.19 9.77 9.40
N GLY A 149 -7.70 10.70 10.20
CA GLY A 149 -7.48 10.51 11.64
C GLY A 149 -6.75 11.69 12.24
N ASP A 150 -5.93 11.45 13.26
CA ASP A 150 -5.17 12.45 13.99
C ASP A 150 -3.67 12.23 13.81
N TRP A 151 -2.86 13.26 14.03
CA TRP A 151 -1.44 13.09 14.22
C TRP A 151 -1.16 12.19 15.42
N SER A 152 -0.10 11.40 15.39
CA SER A 152 0.21 10.46 16.49
C SER A 152 0.39 11.15 17.84
N TRP A 153 0.88 12.37 17.88
CA TRP A 153 1.01 13.17 19.10
C TRP A 153 -0.32 13.75 19.61
N ASP A 154 -1.33 13.92 18.74
CA ASP A 154 -2.68 14.39 19.08
C ASP A 154 -3.69 13.24 19.26
N ALA A 155 -3.29 12.02 18.91
CA ALA A 155 -4.13 10.84 19.00
C ALA A 155 -4.49 10.46 20.45
N LEU A 156 -5.44 9.53 20.60
CA LEU A 156 -5.95 9.06 21.91
C LEU A 156 -4.82 8.68 22.88
N ASP A 157 -4.95 9.11 24.14
CA ASP A 157 -3.96 8.85 25.20
C ASP A 157 -4.06 7.45 25.81
N ASN A 158 -5.19 6.77 25.64
CA ASN A 158 -5.40 5.42 26.12
C ASN A 158 -5.19 4.41 24.99
N PRO A 159 -4.45 3.32 25.23
CA PRO A 159 -4.33 2.25 24.26
C PRO A 159 -5.68 1.55 24.03
N GLU A 160 -5.91 1.09 22.80
CA GLU A 160 -7.05 0.26 22.44
C GLU A 160 -6.56 -1.14 22.02
N PHE A 161 -7.34 -2.18 22.41
CA PHE A 161 -7.08 -3.54 21.93
C PHE A 161 -8.07 -3.88 20.82
N VAL A 162 -7.54 -4.33 19.69
CA VAL A 162 -8.31 -4.68 18.51
C VAL A 162 -7.98 -6.10 18.09
N THR A 163 -9.02 -6.88 17.87
CA THR A 163 -8.90 -8.27 17.39
C THR A 163 -9.29 -8.33 15.91
N ILE A 164 -8.46 -8.94 15.08
CA ILE A 164 -8.76 -9.17 13.66
C ILE A 164 -8.66 -10.66 13.36
N THR A 165 -9.73 -11.21 12.76
CA THR A 165 -9.79 -12.59 12.30
C THR A 165 -9.61 -12.64 10.79
N TRP A 166 -8.69 -13.49 10.34
CA TRP A 166 -8.38 -13.74 8.94
C TRP A 166 -8.76 -15.16 8.53
N GLU A 167 -9.25 -15.30 7.31
CA GLU A 167 -9.49 -16.59 6.64
C GLU A 167 -8.85 -16.56 5.25
N GLN A 168 -7.86 -17.41 5.01
CA GLN A 168 -7.16 -17.52 3.72
C GLN A 168 -6.69 -16.16 3.17
N GLY A 169 -6.05 -15.36 4.02
CA GLY A 169 -5.53 -14.04 3.66
C GLY A 169 -6.58 -12.94 3.51
N ARG A 170 -7.84 -13.16 3.95
CA ARG A 170 -8.92 -12.17 3.93
C ARG A 170 -9.35 -11.83 5.35
N PRO A 171 -9.46 -10.54 5.71
CA PRO A 171 -10.03 -10.16 7.00
C PRO A 171 -11.55 -10.40 6.98
N VAL A 172 -12.06 -11.18 7.92
CA VAL A 172 -13.47 -11.57 7.98
C VAL A 172 -14.20 -11.01 9.19
N ALA A 173 -13.47 -10.63 10.25
CA ALA A 173 -14.05 -10.00 11.42
C ALA A 173 -13.07 -9.03 12.10
N ILE A 174 -13.62 -7.99 12.72
CA ILE A 174 -12.92 -7.04 13.59
C ILE A 174 -13.71 -6.92 14.88
N ASN A 175 -13.07 -7.19 16.04
CA ASN A 175 -13.71 -7.22 17.35
C ASN A 175 -14.98 -8.09 17.32
N ASP A 176 -14.86 -9.33 16.87
CA ASP A 176 -15.91 -10.35 16.72
C ASP A 176 -17.07 -10.00 15.78
N SER A 177 -17.06 -8.81 15.18
CA SER A 177 -18.06 -8.41 14.20
C SER A 177 -17.66 -8.87 12.81
N LYS A 178 -18.43 -9.76 12.18
CA LYS A 178 -18.26 -10.16 10.79
C LYS A 178 -18.52 -8.98 9.86
N LEU A 179 -17.64 -8.78 8.89
CA LEU A 179 -17.66 -7.62 8.01
C LEU A 179 -17.44 -8.01 6.55
N SER A 180 -18.02 -7.21 5.63
CA SER A 180 -17.59 -7.21 4.25
C SER A 180 -16.17 -6.61 4.15
N LEU A 181 -15.46 -6.86 3.06
CA LEU A 181 -14.12 -6.30 2.87
C LEU A 181 -14.13 -4.76 2.88
N VAL A 182 -15.10 -4.12 2.23
CA VAL A 182 -15.25 -2.65 2.25
C VAL A 182 -15.44 -2.17 3.68
N SER A 183 -16.36 -2.79 4.42
CA SER A 183 -16.61 -2.42 5.82
C SER A 183 -15.42 -2.70 6.76
N ALA A 184 -14.59 -3.71 6.42
CA ALA A 184 -13.36 -3.97 7.16
C ALA A 184 -12.35 -2.81 6.97
N PHE A 185 -12.18 -2.30 5.74
CA PHE A 185 -11.35 -1.12 5.49
C PHE A 185 -11.90 0.12 6.19
N GLU A 186 -13.21 0.40 6.06
CA GLU A 186 -13.84 1.54 6.70
C GLU A 186 -13.68 1.53 8.22
N LYS A 187 -13.96 0.39 8.86
CA LYS A 187 -13.81 0.21 10.31
C LYS A 187 -12.35 0.33 10.74
N SER A 188 -11.43 -0.24 9.97
CA SER A 188 -9.99 -0.13 10.24
C SER A 188 -9.48 1.30 10.10
N ASN A 189 -9.98 2.06 9.10
CA ASN A 189 -9.65 3.48 8.96
C ASN A 189 -10.07 4.28 10.21
N LEU A 190 -11.28 4.07 10.71
CA LEU A 190 -11.79 4.78 11.89
C LEU A 190 -10.98 4.46 13.14
N ILE A 191 -10.76 3.16 13.41
CA ILE A 191 -10.04 2.71 14.62
C ILE A 191 -8.57 3.18 14.56
N ALA A 192 -7.87 2.87 13.48
CA ALA A 192 -6.45 3.18 13.35
C ALA A 192 -6.20 4.70 13.27
N GLY A 193 -7.07 5.44 12.56
CA GLY A 193 -6.97 6.89 12.45
C GLY A 193 -7.08 7.61 13.79
N ALA A 194 -7.98 7.18 14.68
CA ALA A 194 -8.12 7.74 16.04
C ALA A 194 -6.86 7.54 16.89
N HIS A 195 -6.03 6.55 16.58
CA HIS A 195 -4.75 6.30 17.21
C HIS A 195 -3.54 6.86 16.45
N GLY A 196 -3.76 7.64 15.39
CA GLY A 196 -2.70 8.22 14.57
C GLY A 196 -1.90 7.21 13.74
N ILE A 197 -2.41 5.98 13.59
CA ILE A 197 -1.74 4.90 12.87
C ILE A 197 -1.86 5.13 11.36
N GLY A 198 -0.74 5.02 10.64
CA GLY A 198 -0.70 5.25 9.19
C GLY A 198 -1.00 6.70 8.79
N ILE A 199 -0.91 7.65 9.73
CA ILE A 199 -1.12 9.08 9.53
C ILE A 199 0.22 9.80 9.54
N GLY A 200 0.42 10.71 8.58
CA GLY A 200 1.59 11.58 8.55
C GLY A 200 2.89 10.89 8.15
N THR A 201 2.84 9.65 7.71
CA THR A 201 4.01 9.03 7.08
C THR A 201 4.37 9.86 5.86
N HIS A 202 5.57 10.45 5.86
CA HIS A 202 6.04 11.23 4.74
C HIS A 202 7.29 10.61 4.14
N VAL A 203 7.41 10.75 2.82
CA VAL A 203 8.48 10.15 2.02
C VAL A 203 9.04 11.22 1.09
N ILE A 204 10.37 11.24 0.96
CA ILE A 204 10.99 11.87 -0.20
C ILE A 204 11.15 10.77 -1.24
N GLU A 205 10.14 10.61 -2.08
CA GLU A 205 10.01 9.50 -3.01
C GLU A 205 10.75 9.74 -4.33
N ASN A 206 11.20 8.66 -4.93
CA ASN A 206 11.68 8.66 -6.30
C ASN A 206 10.48 8.49 -7.25
N ARG A 207 10.01 9.58 -7.85
CA ARG A 207 8.93 9.52 -8.84
C ARG A 207 9.39 8.81 -10.11
N PHE A 208 8.52 8.01 -10.71
CA PHE A 208 8.81 7.27 -11.94
C PHE A 208 9.25 8.18 -13.10
N VAL A 209 8.75 9.40 -13.14
CA VAL A 209 9.13 10.44 -14.11
C VAL A 209 10.53 11.03 -13.87
N GLY A 210 11.28 10.57 -12.88
CA GLY A 210 12.70 10.90 -12.68
C GLY A 210 12.99 12.06 -11.73
N ILE A 211 12.00 12.55 -10.99
CA ILE A 211 12.20 13.60 -9.98
C ILE A 211 11.95 13.07 -8.56
N LYS A 212 12.42 13.80 -7.56
CA LYS A 212 12.06 13.58 -6.16
C LYS A 212 10.98 14.57 -5.73
N SER A 213 10.10 14.13 -4.83
CA SER A 213 9.13 15.00 -4.18
C SER A 213 8.81 14.49 -2.79
N ARG A 214 8.34 15.38 -1.93
CA ARG A 214 7.84 15.01 -0.60
C ARG A 214 6.32 14.89 -0.65
N GLY A 215 5.82 13.76 -0.12
CA GLY A 215 4.39 13.55 0.13
C GLY A 215 4.15 13.18 1.58
N ILE A 216 2.96 13.50 2.10
CA ILE A 216 2.46 13.03 3.38
C ILE A 216 1.28 12.12 3.10
N TYR A 217 1.35 10.92 3.63
CA TYR A 217 0.39 9.86 3.33
C TYR A 217 -0.46 9.56 4.56
N GLU A 218 -1.73 9.28 4.32
CA GLU A 218 -2.65 8.76 5.31
C GLU A 218 -3.29 7.49 4.77
N SER A 219 -3.13 6.40 5.49
CA SER A 219 -3.67 5.09 5.10
C SER A 219 -3.90 4.20 6.34
N PRO A 220 -4.71 4.67 7.31
CA PRO A 220 -4.81 4.02 8.62
C PRO A 220 -5.31 2.58 8.54
N GLY A 221 -6.36 2.32 7.74
CA GLY A 221 -6.90 0.97 7.58
C GLY A 221 -5.95 0.02 6.86
N MET A 222 -5.22 0.52 5.85
CA MET A 222 -4.19 -0.26 5.17
C MET A 222 -3.10 -0.67 6.16
N GLU A 223 -2.60 0.26 6.98
CA GLU A 223 -1.54 -0.02 7.95
C GLU A 223 -2.00 -1.02 9.01
N LEU A 224 -3.18 -0.85 9.61
CA LEU A 224 -3.71 -1.76 10.61
C LEU A 224 -3.92 -3.18 10.08
N LEU A 225 -4.59 -3.31 8.94
CA LEU A 225 -4.83 -4.61 8.31
C LEU A 225 -3.53 -5.27 7.87
N ALA A 226 -2.61 -4.49 7.29
CA ALA A 226 -1.32 -5.03 6.84
C ALA A 226 -0.44 -5.49 8.01
N LYS A 227 -0.40 -4.76 9.12
CA LYS A 227 0.33 -5.19 10.33
C LYS A 227 -0.24 -6.48 10.91
N SER A 228 -1.58 -6.60 10.97
CA SER A 228 -2.20 -7.84 11.45
C SER A 228 -1.89 -9.04 10.53
N HIS A 229 -1.92 -8.83 9.22
CA HIS A 229 -1.55 -9.84 8.22
C HIS A 229 -0.06 -10.22 8.33
N GLU A 230 0.81 -9.25 8.50
CA GLU A 230 2.26 -9.46 8.68
C GLU A 230 2.56 -10.30 9.92
N PHE A 231 1.85 -10.08 11.03
CA PHE A 231 2.00 -10.93 12.22
C PHE A 231 1.64 -12.39 11.94
N LEU A 232 0.58 -12.65 11.15
CA LEU A 232 0.23 -14.02 10.73
C LEU A 232 1.30 -14.63 9.82
N LEU A 233 1.87 -13.87 8.90
CA LEU A 233 2.97 -14.34 8.04
C LEU A 233 4.19 -14.79 8.85
N GLN A 234 4.45 -14.20 10.01
CA GLN A 234 5.56 -14.59 10.89
C GLN A 234 5.37 -16.00 11.49
N PHE A 235 4.12 -16.47 11.66
CA PHE A 235 3.83 -17.83 12.09
C PHE A 235 3.97 -18.86 10.97
N ILE A 236 3.81 -18.47 9.71
CA ILE A 236 3.58 -19.35 8.58
C ILE A 236 4.81 -19.49 7.68
N LEU A 237 5.54 -18.38 7.46
CA LEU A 237 6.67 -18.38 6.52
C LEU A 237 7.95 -18.89 7.17
N ASP A 238 8.52 -19.96 6.59
CA ASP A 238 9.91 -20.32 6.87
C ASP A 238 10.89 -19.28 6.29
N ARG A 239 12.17 -19.38 6.68
CA ARG A 239 13.21 -18.42 6.29
C ARG A 239 13.31 -18.24 4.77
N ARG A 240 13.27 -19.31 3.98
CA ARG A 240 13.41 -19.25 2.51
C ARG A 240 12.16 -18.67 1.86
N SER A 241 10.98 -19.06 2.34
CA SER A 241 9.70 -18.50 1.90
C SER A 241 9.63 -17.00 2.22
N ARG A 242 10.15 -16.57 3.36
CA ARG A 242 10.21 -15.15 3.74
C ARG A 242 11.09 -14.34 2.79
N GLU A 243 12.29 -14.82 2.48
CA GLU A 243 13.18 -14.17 1.52
C GLU A 243 12.53 -14.00 0.13
N PHE A 244 11.83 -15.03 -0.34
CA PHE A 244 11.12 -14.97 -1.62
C PHE A 244 9.90 -14.04 -1.58
N PHE A 245 9.14 -14.09 -0.49
CA PHE A 245 8.01 -13.18 -0.26
C PHE A 245 8.45 -11.71 -0.33
N GLU A 246 9.51 -11.35 0.37
CA GLU A 246 10.05 -9.98 0.39
C GLU A 246 10.52 -9.52 -0.99
N PHE A 247 11.16 -10.40 -1.76
CA PHE A 247 11.54 -10.11 -3.14
C PHE A 247 10.31 -9.77 -4.00
N LEU A 248 9.26 -10.60 -3.94
CA LEU A 248 8.02 -10.38 -4.68
C LEU A 248 7.27 -9.13 -4.19
N SER A 249 7.24 -8.89 -2.89
CA SER A 249 6.65 -7.70 -2.27
C SER A 249 7.26 -6.41 -2.84
N ASN A 250 8.59 -6.30 -2.87
CA ASN A 250 9.30 -5.17 -3.44
C ASN A 250 9.05 -5.02 -4.95
N PHE A 251 9.03 -6.13 -5.69
CA PHE A 251 8.71 -6.12 -7.11
C PHE A 251 7.29 -5.57 -7.34
N ILE A 252 6.27 -6.15 -6.69
CA ILE A 252 4.86 -5.74 -6.84
C ILE A 252 4.69 -4.27 -6.48
N SER A 253 5.28 -3.80 -5.38
CA SER A 253 5.16 -2.41 -4.96
C SER A 253 5.68 -1.43 -6.03
N THR A 254 6.80 -1.76 -6.65
CA THR A 254 7.39 -1.00 -7.75
C THR A 254 6.50 -1.03 -8.99
N GLN A 255 5.95 -2.19 -9.35
CA GLN A 255 5.04 -2.32 -10.49
C GLN A 255 3.77 -1.49 -10.30
N ILE A 256 3.14 -1.52 -9.13
CA ILE A 256 1.97 -0.69 -8.82
C ILE A 256 2.32 0.79 -8.95
N TYR A 257 3.44 1.21 -8.36
CA TYR A 257 3.88 2.60 -8.39
C TYR A 257 4.07 3.12 -9.81
N GLN A 258 4.64 2.30 -10.68
CA GLN A 258 4.93 2.61 -12.09
C GLN A 258 3.73 2.45 -13.02
N GLY A 259 2.60 1.90 -12.57
CA GLY A 259 1.38 1.71 -13.35
C GLY A 259 1.26 0.37 -14.08
N TYR A 260 2.08 -0.63 -13.73
CA TYR A 260 2.08 -1.98 -14.31
C TYR A 260 1.23 -3.00 -13.53
N TRP A 261 0.20 -2.53 -12.80
CA TRP A 261 -0.69 -3.41 -12.04
C TRP A 261 -1.31 -4.53 -12.88
N LEU A 262 -1.65 -4.24 -14.13
CA LEU A 262 -2.38 -5.14 -15.03
C LEU A 262 -1.47 -5.98 -15.93
N ASP A 263 -0.15 -5.90 -15.77
CA ASP A 263 0.76 -6.65 -16.63
C ASP A 263 0.94 -8.11 -16.19
N THR A 264 1.53 -8.91 -17.09
CA THR A 264 1.73 -10.34 -16.87
C THR A 264 2.69 -10.62 -15.71
N ALA A 265 3.75 -9.80 -15.55
CA ALA A 265 4.76 -10.03 -14.51
C ALA A 265 4.18 -9.75 -13.11
N THR A 266 3.40 -8.69 -12.97
CA THR A 266 2.69 -8.36 -11.73
C THR A 266 1.67 -9.44 -11.38
N SER A 267 0.89 -9.90 -12.37
CA SER A 267 -0.09 -10.98 -12.20
C SER A 267 0.58 -12.29 -11.75
N ALA A 268 1.71 -12.65 -12.34
CA ALA A 268 2.48 -13.83 -11.96
C ALA A 268 3.03 -13.72 -10.53
N ALA A 269 3.55 -12.56 -10.14
CA ALA A 269 4.05 -12.29 -8.80
C ALA A 269 2.93 -12.39 -7.74
N ILE A 270 1.75 -11.81 -8.02
CA ILE A 270 0.58 -11.91 -7.16
C ILE A 270 0.13 -13.37 -7.01
N ALA A 271 0.04 -14.12 -8.11
CA ALA A 271 -0.33 -15.55 -8.08
C ALA A 271 0.66 -16.40 -7.24
N ALA A 272 1.95 -16.07 -7.30
CA ALA A 272 2.93 -16.72 -6.44
C ALA A 272 2.67 -16.43 -4.96
N LEU A 273 2.35 -15.19 -4.58
CA LEU A 273 2.02 -14.83 -3.20
C LEU A 273 0.69 -15.41 -2.72
N GLU A 274 -0.27 -15.64 -3.60
CA GLU A 274 -1.52 -16.34 -3.26
C GLU A 274 -1.26 -17.75 -2.73
N SER A 275 -0.16 -18.40 -3.15
CA SER A 275 0.24 -19.70 -2.62
C SER A 275 0.58 -19.67 -1.13
N PHE A 276 1.03 -18.55 -0.60
CA PHE A 276 1.26 -18.33 0.83
C PHE A 276 -0.02 -17.86 1.54
N ASN A 277 -0.73 -16.92 0.92
CA ASN A 277 -1.92 -16.30 1.52
C ASN A 277 -3.04 -17.31 1.85
N LYS A 278 -3.17 -18.41 1.11
CA LYS A 278 -4.14 -19.48 1.41
C LYS A 278 -3.94 -20.10 2.80
N TYR A 279 -2.76 -19.94 3.40
CA TYR A 279 -2.44 -20.43 4.75
C TYR A 279 -2.60 -19.37 5.83
N VAL A 280 -2.81 -18.11 5.43
CA VAL A 280 -2.97 -17.00 6.37
C VAL A 280 -4.39 -17.02 6.94
N SER A 281 -4.57 -17.73 8.04
CA SER A 281 -5.84 -17.79 8.78
C SER A 281 -5.54 -17.76 10.27
N GLY A 282 -6.44 -17.16 11.05
CA GLY A 282 -6.32 -17.08 12.50
C GLY A 282 -6.76 -15.72 13.05
N THR A 283 -6.77 -15.61 14.36
CA THR A 283 -7.18 -14.41 15.08
C THR A 283 -6.01 -13.82 15.85
N ILE A 284 -5.73 -12.54 15.60
CA ILE A 284 -4.69 -11.78 16.30
C ILE A 284 -5.31 -10.62 17.04
N GLN A 285 -4.92 -10.43 18.29
CA GLN A 285 -5.18 -9.23 19.05
C GLN A 285 -3.96 -8.32 19.00
N MET A 286 -4.20 -7.05 18.68
CA MET A 286 -3.20 -6.00 18.64
C MET A 286 -3.52 -4.93 19.67
N LYS A 287 -2.49 -4.25 20.14
CA LYS A 287 -2.57 -3.05 20.95
C LYS A 287 -2.22 -1.85 20.09
N LEU A 288 -3.12 -0.88 20.03
CA LEU A 288 -2.96 0.38 19.27
C LEU A 288 -2.63 1.51 20.22
N TYR A 289 -1.60 2.29 19.91
CA TYR A 289 -1.24 3.43 20.73
C TYR A 289 -0.31 4.41 19.99
N LYS A 290 -0.70 5.69 19.93
CA LYS A 290 0.15 6.80 19.46
C LYS A 290 0.94 6.51 18.15
N GLY A 291 0.24 6.10 17.12
CA GLY A 291 0.81 5.84 15.80
C GLY A 291 1.33 4.42 15.57
N GLU A 292 1.37 3.57 16.59
CA GLU A 292 1.96 2.24 16.51
C GLU A 292 0.94 1.11 16.71
N VAL A 293 1.18 0.01 16.01
CA VAL A 293 0.44 -1.25 16.12
C VAL A 293 1.38 -2.30 16.72
N PHE A 294 1.09 -2.72 17.93
CA PHE A 294 1.86 -3.75 18.64
C PHE A 294 1.12 -5.09 18.59
N PHE A 295 1.86 -6.18 18.34
CA PHE A 295 1.36 -7.51 18.61
C PHE A 295 1.07 -7.64 20.12
N ASN A 296 -0.09 -8.18 20.47
CA ASN A 296 -0.45 -8.47 21.87
C ASN A 296 -0.57 -9.97 22.11
N THR A 297 -1.56 -10.61 21.49
CA THR A 297 -1.74 -12.06 21.61
C THR A 297 -2.21 -12.66 20.29
N ALA A 298 -1.95 -13.96 20.13
CA ALA A 298 -2.54 -14.79 19.12
C ALA A 298 -3.42 -15.85 19.80
N ASP A 299 -4.50 -16.25 19.14
CA ASP A 299 -5.32 -17.37 19.57
C ASP A 299 -4.52 -18.67 19.58
N ASP A 300 -4.76 -19.56 20.57
CA ASP A 300 -4.15 -20.88 20.65
C ASP A 300 -4.34 -21.71 19.36
N SER A 301 -5.42 -21.47 18.62
CA SER A 301 -5.66 -22.05 17.31
C SER A 301 -4.58 -21.69 16.29
N LEU A 302 -3.93 -20.53 16.42
CA LEU A 302 -2.82 -20.09 15.55
C LEU A 302 -1.55 -20.91 15.76
N VAL A 303 -1.22 -21.23 17.01
CA VAL A 303 -0.05 -22.05 17.35
C VAL A 303 -0.27 -23.50 16.92
N SER A 304 -1.51 -23.98 17.02
CA SER A 304 -1.90 -25.34 16.64
C SER A 304 -2.33 -25.52 15.18
N MET A 305 -2.29 -24.44 14.37
CA MET A 305 -2.63 -24.52 12.95
C MET A 305 -1.70 -25.49 12.19
N PRO A 306 -2.24 -26.29 11.24
CA PRO A 306 -1.44 -27.26 10.49
C PRO A 306 -0.27 -26.66 9.71
N HIS A 307 -0.30 -25.34 9.50
CA HIS A 307 0.70 -24.60 8.71
C HIS A 307 1.57 -23.66 9.56
N SER A 308 1.32 -23.58 10.87
CA SER A 308 2.19 -22.82 11.77
C SER A 308 3.51 -23.55 11.95
N LEU A 309 4.59 -22.81 11.80
CA LEU A 309 5.95 -23.29 12.08
C LEU A 309 6.44 -22.83 13.46
N TYR A 310 5.59 -22.06 14.17
CA TYR A 310 5.90 -21.58 15.49
C TYR A 310 5.76 -22.69 16.54
N THR A 311 6.70 -22.77 17.44
CA THR A 311 6.67 -23.69 18.61
C THR A 311 6.73 -22.89 19.89
N THR A 312 5.94 -23.29 20.89
CA THR A 312 5.81 -22.56 22.15
C THR A 312 7.07 -22.56 23.01
N ASP A 313 7.95 -23.55 22.85
CA ASP A 313 9.20 -23.70 23.57
C ASP A 313 10.44 -23.25 22.81
N GLY A 314 10.27 -22.91 21.49
CA GLY A 314 11.36 -22.44 20.64
C GLY A 314 12.51 -23.43 20.46
N SER A 315 12.24 -24.75 20.66
CA SER A 315 13.26 -25.79 20.59
C SER A 315 13.22 -26.54 19.25
N MET A 316 14.37 -27.05 18.82
CA MET A 316 14.47 -27.90 17.63
C MET A 316 13.75 -29.24 17.85
N GLU A 317 13.77 -29.77 19.05
CA GLU A 317 13.16 -31.03 19.43
C GLU A 317 11.63 -31.02 19.28
N SER A 318 11.00 -29.86 19.43
CA SER A 318 9.56 -29.70 19.22
C SER A 318 9.14 -29.77 17.76
N THR A 319 10.09 -29.56 16.82
CA THR A 319 9.85 -29.64 15.38
C THR A 319 10.16 -31.00 14.78
N GLY A 320 10.95 -31.83 15.46
CA GLY A 320 11.33 -33.18 14.98
C GLY A 320 12.52 -33.77 15.71
N SER A 321 13.02 -34.90 15.20
CA SER A 321 14.24 -35.52 15.74
C SER A 321 15.43 -34.59 15.53
N TYR A 322 16.16 -34.30 16.60
CA TYR A 322 17.35 -33.46 16.59
C TYR A 322 18.46 -34.08 17.43
N ASP A 323 19.70 -34.09 16.88
CA ASP A 323 20.90 -34.52 17.59
C ASP A 323 21.91 -33.34 17.65
N HIS A 324 22.40 -33.05 18.84
CA HIS A 324 23.41 -31.99 19.04
C HIS A 324 24.69 -32.22 18.26
N LEU A 325 25.03 -33.47 17.91
CA LEU A 325 26.19 -33.78 17.05
C LEU A 325 26.00 -33.27 15.61
N ASP A 326 24.76 -33.25 15.11
CA ASP A 326 24.45 -32.68 13.80
C ASP A 326 24.71 -31.17 13.77
N ALA A 327 24.44 -30.47 14.88
CA ALA A 327 24.74 -29.04 15.01
C ALA A 327 26.24 -28.77 14.95
N GLU A 328 27.08 -29.59 15.64
CA GLU A 328 28.51 -29.47 15.57
C GLU A 328 29.05 -29.64 14.13
N GLY A 329 28.56 -30.67 13.44
CA GLY A 329 28.92 -30.92 12.04
C GLY A 329 28.55 -29.78 11.12
N PHE A 330 27.34 -29.24 11.27
CA PHE A 330 26.85 -28.10 10.48
C PHE A 330 27.69 -26.82 10.72
N VAL A 331 27.99 -26.49 11.98
CA VAL A 331 28.81 -25.32 12.34
C VAL A 331 30.26 -25.49 11.83
N ASN A 332 30.84 -26.69 11.89
CA ASN A 332 32.17 -26.98 11.38
C ASN A 332 32.25 -26.75 9.86
N VAL A 333 31.25 -27.19 9.08
CA VAL A 333 31.18 -26.95 7.63
C VAL A 333 31.11 -25.44 7.31
N LEU A 334 30.23 -24.71 7.97
CA LEU A 334 30.14 -23.24 7.81
C LEU A 334 31.45 -22.54 8.23
N GLY A 335 32.08 -23.05 9.28
CA GLY A 335 33.35 -22.53 9.81
C GLY A 335 34.49 -22.56 8.80
N VAL A 336 34.52 -23.50 7.86
CA VAL A 336 35.55 -23.56 6.79
C VAL A 336 35.47 -22.29 5.93
N SER A 337 34.27 -21.92 5.47
CA SER A 337 34.08 -20.71 4.68
C SER A 337 34.39 -19.44 5.48
N ALA A 338 33.93 -19.37 6.72
CA ALA A 338 34.18 -18.23 7.61
C ALA A 338 35.67 -18.00 7.85
N LYS A 339 36.44 -19.08 8.09
CA LYS A 339 37.91 -18.99 8.25
C LYS A 339 38.59 -18.47 6.97
N ASN A 340 38.13 -18.87 5.79
CA ASN A 340 38.68 -18.36 4.54
C ASN A 340 38.40 -16.86 4.33
N LEU A 341 37.20 -16.39 4.69
CA LEU A 341 36.88 -14.97 4.69
C LEU A 341 37.75 -14.19 5.68
N GLY A 342 37.92 -14.70 6.90
CA GLY A 342 38.77 -14.08 7.90
C GLY A 342 40.20 -13.90 7.43
N ARG A 343 40.80 -14.89 6.73
CA ARG A 343 42.16 -14.79 6.17
C ARG A 343 42.32 -13.67 5.12
N ARG A 344 41.24 -13.19 4.51
CA ARG A 344 41.30 -12.07 3.57
C ARG A 344 41.37 -10.71 4.28
N HIS A 345 40.79 -10.62 5.46
CA HIS A 345 40.67 -9.37 6.21
C HIS A 345 41.80 -9.14 7.23
N PHE A 346 42.43 -10.22 7.72
CA PHE A 346 43.42 -10.19 8.81
C PHE A 346 44.81 -10.70 8.36
N LYS A 347 45.21 -10.36 7.15
CA LYS A 347 46.60 -10.56 6.68
C LYS A 347 47.48 -9.40 7.10
#